data_f9b733ba899254485a6a5ebb4d18dbca
#
_entry.id   f9b733ba899254485a6a5ebb4d18dbca
#
_cell.length_a   1.000
_cell.length_b   1.000
_cell.length_c   1.000
_cell.angle_alpha   90.00
_cell.angle_beta   90.00
_cell.angle_gamma   90.00
#
_symmetry.space_group_name_H-M   'P 1'
#
loop_
_entity.id
_entity.type
_entity.pdbx_description
1 polymer ?
#
loop_
_entity_poly.entity_id
_entity_poly.type
_entity_poly.pdbx_seq_one_letter_code
_entity_poly.pdbx_strand_id
1 'polypeptide(L)'
;MLFPTPSSVGIRVILAAALLLPTAFLSACSALGGGDGCHDTAAELKRLAKQPLLDSPPADASAPANYRGVGVTTGCDDDSSGAPWLHADRLYAFPGKPDDVIAYYTKTAAAAGWKFEEDPAAGAPPATVEGACWTRTEQGRHLLLDVDLRPKGFSPEPEVGTGLAYSVSVGTERDGGKETCWH
;
A
#
# COMPACT_ATOMS: atom_id res chain seq x y z
N MET A 1 7.60 -80.38 -32.61
CA MET A 1 6.33 -79.69 -32.46
C MET A 1 5.88 -79.89 -31.03
N LEU A 2 6.27 -79.05 -30.16
CA LEU A 2 5.94 -79.15 -28.74
C LEU A 2 5.72 -77.74 -28.21
N PHE A 3 4.53 -77.39 -27.79
CA PHE A 3 4.18 -76.18 -27.12
C PHE A 3 4.48 -76.25 -25.66
N PRO A 4 5.10 -75.30 -25.03
CA PRO A 4 5.11 -75.18 -23.57
C PRO A 4 4.06 -74.21 -23.12
N THR A 5 3.40 -74.52 -21.98
CA THR A 5 2.39 -73.86 -21.21
C THR A 5 2.87 -72.58 -20.52
N PRO A 6 2.01 -71.60 -20.28
CA PRO A 6 2.36 -70.39 -19.56
C PRO A 6 2.24 -70.56 -18.05
N SER A 7 3.26 -70.10 -17.34
CA SER A 7 3.26 -69.97 -15.90
C SER A 7 2.55 -68.72 -15.43
N SER A 8 1.62 -68.85 -14.57
CA SER A 8 0.90 -67.78 -13.87
C SER A 8 1.81 -67.13 -12.82
N VAL A 9 2.14 -65.85 -13.00
CA VAL A 9 2.78 -65.03 -12.00
C VAL A 9 1.71 -64.22 -11.25
N GLY A 10 1.58 -64.49 -9.99
CA GLY A 10 0.63 -63.82 -9.09
C GLY A 10 1.03 -62.37 -8.85
N ILE A 11 0.12 -61.46 -9.20
CA ILE A 11 0.24 -60.03 -8.87
C ILE A 11 -0.14 -59.85 -7.41
N ARG A 12 0.86 -59.49 -6.59
CA ARG A 12 0.63 -58.99 -5.23
C ARG A 12 0.32 -57.50 -5.31
N VAL A 13 -0.93 -57.16 -5.10
CA VAL A 13 -1.37 -55.78 -4.97
C VAL A 13 -0.96 -55.30 -3.58
N ILE A 14 0.05 -54.43 -3.54
CA ILE A 14 0.42 -53.70 -2.32
C ILE A 14 -0.44 -52.43 -2.29
N LEU A 15 -1.45 -52.40 -1.43
CA LEU A 15 -2.21 -51.20 -1.11
C LEU A 15 -1.30 -50.28 -0.26
N ALA A 16 -0.70 -49.28 -0.89
CA ALA A 16 -0.07 -48.20 -0.18
C ALA A 16 -1.17 -47.17 0.19
N ALA A 17 -1.58 -47.20 1.47
CA ALA A 17 -2.45 -46.16 2.05
C ALA A 17 -1.65 -44.86 2.17
N ALA A 18 -1.81 -43.93 1.24
CA ALA A 18 -1.29 -42.58 1.36
C ALA A 18 -2.13 -41.80 2.38
N LEU A 19 -1.60 -41.63 3.57
CA LEU A 19 -2.10 -40.70 4.58
C LEU A 19 -1.85 -39.28 4.09
N LEU A 20 -2.87 -38.67 3.48
CA LEU A 20 -2.93 -37.24 3.21
C LEU A 20 -3.18 -36.51 4.54
N LEU A 21 -2.11 -36.03 5.16
CA LEU A 21 -2.19 -35.05 6.24
C LEU A 21 -2.59 -33.70 5.64
N PRO A 22 -3.73 -33.10 6.04
CA PRO A 22 -4.03 -31.74 5.68
C PRO A 22 -3.03 -30.85 6.43
N THR A 23 -2.05 -30.30 5.73
CA THR A 23 -1.27 -29.15 6.23
C THR A 23 -2.21 -27.97 6.34
N ALA A 24 -2.80 -27.77 7.50
CA ALA A 24 -3.46 -26.54 7.87
C ALA A 24 -2.37 -25.45 7.89
N PHE A 25 -2.30 -24.66 6.81
CA PHE A 25 -1.59 -23.40 6.82
C PHE A 25 -2.33 -22.49 7.81
N LEU A 26 -1.88 -22.52 9.05
CA LEU A 26 -2.17 -21.47 10.01
C LEU A 26 -1.48 -20.20 9.47
N SER A 27 -2.21 -19.45 8.65
CA SER A 27 -1.89 -18.03 8.42
C SER A 27 -2.05 -17.35 9.77
N ALA A 28 -0.97 -17.34 10.53
CA ALA A 28 -0.85 -16.47 11.69
C ALA A 28 -0.81 -15.03 11.14
N CYS A 29 -1.98 -14.44 10.92
CA CYS A 29 -2.11 -12.99 10.90
C CYS A 29 -1.56 -12.50 12.22
N SER A 30 -0.38 -11.92 12.19
CA SER A 30 0.19 -11.19 13.31
C SER A 30 -0.71 -9.99 13.58
N ALA A 31 -1.73 -10.19 14.40
CA ALA A 31 -2.47 -9.14 15.07
C ALA A 31 -1.56 -8.59 16.17
N LEU A 32 -0.51 -7.86 15.78
CA LEU A 32 0.31 -7.08 16.70
C LEU A 32 -0.15 -5.63 16.58
N GLY A 33 -0.99 -5.21 17.53
CA GLY A 33 -1.16 -3.81 17.89
C GLY A 33 -2.23 -3.01 17.15
N GLY A 34 -3.34 -3.64 16.76
CA GLY A 34 -4.51 -2.85 16.36
C GLY A 34 -5.49 -2.78 17.53
N GLY A 35 -5.84 -1.59 17.99
CA GLY A 35 -7.01 -1.40 18.84
C GLY A 35 -8.27 -1.95 18.15
N ASP A 36 -9.37 -2.05 18.89
CA ASP A 36 -10.65 -2.58 18.37
C ASP A 36 -11.16 -1.82 17.12
N GLY A 37 -10.63 -0.65 16.85
CA GLY A 37 -10.98 0.22 15.75
C GLY A 37 -10.58 -0.26 14.35
N CYS A 38 -9.59 -1.13 14.21
CA CYS A 38 -9.10 -1.63 12.92
C CYS A 38 -9.76 -2.92 12.43
N HIS A 39 -10.75 -3.45 13.15
CA HIS A 39 -11.48 -4.64 12.70
C HIS A 39 -12.32 -4.38 11.45
N ASP A 40 -12.44 -5.39 10.59
CA ASP A 40 -13.29 -5.37 9.39
C ASP A 40 -12.93 -4.29 8.34
N THR A 41 -11.68 -3.79 8.36
CA THR A 41 -11.21 -2.72 7.45
C THR A 41 -10.64 -3.23 6.13
N ALA A 42 -10.44 -4.54 5.96
CA ALA A 42 -9.75 -5.14 4.82
C ALA A 42 -10.33 -4.76 3.45
N ALA A 43 -11.66 -4.63 3.33
CA ALA A 43 -12.30 -4.24 2.07
C ALA A 43 -11.97 -2.79 1.70
N GLU A 44 -11.95 -1.90 2.68
CA GLU A 44 -11.64 -0.49 2.51
C GLU A 44 -10.15 -0.30 2.17
N LEU A 45 -9.25 -0.94 2.91
CA LEU A 45 -7.82 -0.93 2.62
C LEU A 45 -7.53 -1.41 1.20
N LYS A 46 -8.22 -2.47 0.75
CA LYS A 46 -8.11 -2.95 -0.64
C LYS A 46 -8.63 -1.93 -1.65
N ARG A 47 -9.63 -1.12 -1.31
CA ARG A 47 -10.15 -0.05 -2.15
C ARG A 47 -9.15 1.10 -2.24
N LEU A 48 -8.58 1.52 -1.12
CA LEU A 48 -7.53 2.55 -1.07
C LEU A 48 -6.31 2.13 -1.89
N ALA A 49 -5.84 0.88 -1.74
CA ALA A 49 -4.70 0.36 -2.50
C ALA A 49 -4.89 0.35 -4.02
N LYS A 50 -6.11 0.52 -4.51
CA LYS A 50 -6.42 0.61 -5.94
C LYS A 50 -6.53 2.03 -6.47
N GLN A 51 -6.25 3.03 -5.65
CA GLN A 51 -6.29 4.42 -6.09
C GLN A 51 -5.20 4.67 -7.14
N PRO A 52 -5.56 5.15 -8.35
CA PRO A 52 -4.62 5.21 -9.48
C PRO A 52 -3.39 6.06 -9.23
N LEU A 53 -3.50 7.10 -8.41
CA LEU A 53 -2.37 8.01 -8.13
C LEU A 53 -1.25 7.34 -7.32
N LEU A 54 -1.53 6.24 -6.62
CA LEU A 54 -0.50 5.46 -5.93
C LEU A 54 0.47 4.78 -6.91
N ASP A 55 -0.01 4.38 -8.09
CA ASP A 55 0.79 3.67 -9.11
C ASP A 55 1.08 4.53 -10.35
N SER A 56 0.90 5.84 -10.24
CA SER A 56 1.11 6.80 -11.34
C SER A 56 2.14 7.85 -10.94
N PRO A 57 3.42 7.49 -10.79
CA PRO A 57 4.47 8.46 -10.43
C PRO A 57 4.88 9.32 -11.62
N PRO A 58 5.64 10.42 -11.40
CA PRO A 58 6.34 11.14 -12.47
C PRO A 58 7.21 10.21 -13.31
N ALA A 59 7.47 10.58 -14.56
CA ALA A 59 8.49 9.91 -15.36
C ALA A 59 9.83 9.89 -14.60
N ASP A 60 10.60 8.82 -14.75
CA ASP A 60 11.88 8.57 -14.06
C ASP A 60 11.79 8.28 -12.55
N ALA A 61 10.62 8.36 -11.93
CA ALA A 61 10.44 7.84 -10.58
C ALA A 61 10.36 6.31 -10.58
N SER A 62 10.94 5.71 -9.57
CA SER A 62 10.98 4.24 -9.39
C SER A 62 10.95 3.87 -7.91
N ALA A 63 10.77 2.61 -7.59
CA ALA A 63 10.99 2.17 -6.21
C ALA A 63 12.46 2.37 -5.80
N PRO A 64 12.75 2.82 -4.56
CA PRO A 64 14.12 2.86 -4.05
C PRO A 64 14.82 1.51 -4.18
N ALA A 65 16.14 1.50 -4.30
CA ALA A 65 16.90 0.29 -4.64
C ALA A 65 16.66 -0.88 -3.67
N ASN A 66 16.54 -0.57 -2.38
CA ASN A 66 16.28 -1.53 -1.31
C ASN A 66 14.79 -1.82 -1.08
N TYR A 67 13.87 -1.15 -1.81
CA TYR A 67 12.41 -1.39 -1.80
C TYR A 67 11.90 -1.95 -3.13
N ARG A 68 12.76 -2.45 -4.00
CA ARG A 68 12.35 -3.08 -5.26
C ARG A 68 11.46 -4.28 -4.99
N GLY A 69 10.31 -4.32 -5.65
CA GLY A 69 9.29 -5.36 -5.47
C GLY A 69 8.31 -5.11 -4.33
N VAL A 70 8.52 -4.08 -3.53
CA VAL A 70 7.50 -3.61 -2.59
C VAL A 70 6.48 -2.80 -3.37
N GLY A 71 5.24 -3.28 -3.39
CA GLY A 71 4.11 -2.62 -4.01
C GLY A 71 3.48 -1.56 -3.09
N VAL A 72 2.21 -1.27 -3.33
CA VAL A 72 1.39 -0.49 -2.40
C VAL A 72 1.26 -1.27 -1.09
N THR A 73 1.54 -0.61 0.02
CA THR A 73 1.30 -1.11 1.37
C THR A 73 0.02 -0.52 1.92
N THR A 74 -0.60 -1.17 2.89
CA THR A 74 -1.81 -0.67 3.54
C THR A 74 -1.67 -0.75 5.05
N GLY A 75 -2.25 0.19 5.74
CA GLY A 75 -2.24 0.27 7.19
C GLY A 75 -3.56 0.78 7.77
N CYS A 76 -3.71 0.56 9.05
CA CYS A 76 -4.76 1.13 9.87
C CYS A 76 -4.13 1.58 11.19
N ASP A 77 -4.22 2.87 11.46
CA ASP A 77 -3.71 3.47 12.68
C ASP A 77 -4.88 3.80 13.61
N ASP A 78 -4.83 3.22 14.79
CA ASP A 78 -5.80 3.47 15.86
C ASP A 78 -5.05 3.97 17.10
N ASP A 79 -4.96 5.28 17.22
CA ASP A 79 -4.29 5.96 18.34
C ASP A 79 -5.23 6.26 19.51
N SER A 80 -6.47 5.80 19.44
CA SER A 80 -7.52 5.99 20.45
C SER A 80 -7.97 7.45 20.63
N SER A 81 -7.59 8.37 19.72
CA SER A 81 -7.96 9.79 19.80
C SER A 81 -9.03 10.21 18.80
N GLY A 82 -9.54 9.30 17.99
CA GLY A 82 -10.55 9.57 16.96
C GLY A 82 -11.02 8.29 16.26
N ALA A 83 -11.57 8.44 15.06
CA ALA A 83 -11.81 7.29 14.20
C ALA A 83 -10.46 6.77 13.66
N PRO A 84 -10.27 5.44 13.55
CA PRO A 84 -9.05 4.89 13.01
C PRO A 84 -8.76 5.40 11.60
N TRP A 85 -7.50 5.70 11.34
CA TRP A 85 -7.01 6.12 10.04
C TRP A 85 -6.66 4.92 9.17
N LEU A 86 -7.29 4.82 8.01
CA LEU A 86 -7.03 3.78 7.01
C LEU A 86 -6.25 4.39 5.87
N HIS A 87 -5.14 3.75 5.48
CA HIS A 87 -4.29 4.31 4.44
C HIS A 87 -3.69 3.24 3.51
N ALA A 88 -3.28 3.68 2.35
CA ALA A 88 -2.51 2.93 1.38
C ALA A 88 -1.38 3.81 0.88
N ASP A 89 -0.15 3.29 0.90
CA ASP A 89 1.07 4.04 0.68
C ASP A 89 1.92 3.45 -0.42
N ARG A 90 2.63 4.31 -1.13
CA ARG A 90 3.65 3.93 -2.08
C ARG A 90 4.88 4.79 -1.92
N LEU A 91 6.05 4.14 -1.84
CA LEU A 91 7.34 4.81 -1.72
C LEU A 91 8.04 4.88 -3.08
N TYR A 92 8.61 6.05 -3.38
CA TYR A 92 9.32 6.32 -4.61
C TYR A 92 10.67 6.97 -4.37
N ALA A 93 11.61 6.72 -5.29
CA ALA A 93 12.82 7.48 -5.52
C ALA A 93 12.65 8.28 -6.80
N PHE A 94 13.08 9.54 -6.80
CA PHE A 94 13.00 10.43 -7.95
C PHE A 94 14.31 11.21 -8.14
N PRO A 95 14.90 11.24 -9.35
CA PRO A 95 16.20 11.88 -9.59
C PRO A 95 16.11 13.39 -9.72
N GLY A 96 14.90 13.96 -9.83
CA GLY A 96 14.65 15.40 -9.99
C GLY A 96 14.51 16.15 -8.67
N LYS A 97 13.84 17.30 -8.72
CA LYS A 97 13.67 18.18 -7.56
C LYS A 97 12.32 17.94 -6.87
N PRO A 98 12.20 18.29 -5.58
CA PRO A 98 10.92 18.25 -4.85
C PRO A 98 9.77 18.97 -5.60
N ASP A 99 10.03 20.15 -6.12
CA ASP A 99 9.03 20.95 -6.81
C ASP A 99 8.46 20.25 -8.06
N ASP A 100 9.27 19.44 -8.75
CA ASP A 100 8.82 18.68 -9.93
C ASP A 100 7.81 17.60 -9.52
N VAL A 101 8.00 16.94 -8.36
CA VAL A 101 7.06 15.97 -7.78
C VAL A 101 5.74 16.66 -7.46
N ILE A 102 5.79 17.78 -6.74
CA ILE A 102 4.57 18.53 -6.36
C ILE A 102 3.83 19.05 -7.59
N ALA A 103 4.54 19.63 -8.57
CA ALA A 103 3.93 20.09 -9.81
C ALA A 103 3.24 18.95 -10.58
N TYR A 104 3.85 17.77 -10.62
CA TYR A 104 3.27 16.60 -11.24
C TYR A 104 1.98 16.18 -10.56
N TYR A 105 1.99 16.00 -9.22
CA TYR A 105 0.79 15.57 -8.49
C TYR A 105 -0.28 16.65 -8.45
N THR A 106 0.07 17.93 -8.41
CA THR A 106 -0.90 19.03 -8.54
C THR A 106 -1.70 18.91 -9.84
N LYS A 107 -1.03 18.64 -10.96
CA LYS A 107 -1.68 18.48 -12.26
C LYS A 107 -2.51 17.18 -12.33
N THR A 108 -1.95 16.07 -11.90
CA THR A 108 -2.60 14.75 -12.04
C THR A 108 -3.74 14.56 -11.05
N ALA A 109 -3.59 15.04 -9.82
CA ALA A 109 -4.65 15.05 -8.83
C ALA A 109 -5.84 15.90 -9.27
N ALA A 110 -5.60 17.11 -9.75
CA ALA A 110 -6.64 17.99 -10.28
C ALA A 110 -7.40 17.32 -11.44
N ALA A 111 -6.69 16.67 -12.37
CA ALA A 111 -7.29 15.95 -13.49
C ALA A 111 -8.13 14.74 -13.02
N ALA A 112 -7.82 14.15 -11.86
CA ALA A 112 -8.54 13.06 -11.22
C ALA A 112 -9.64 13.54 -10.24
N GLY A 113 -9.93 14.86 -10.21
CA GLY A 113 -11.01 15.44 -9.41
C GLY A 113 -10.66 15.66 -7.93
N TRP A 114 -9.38 15.61 -7.58
CA TRP A 114 -8.92 16.01 -6.25
C TRP A 114 -8.78 17.53 -6.18
N LYS A 115 -9.01 18.07 -4.99
CA LYS A 115 -8.90 19.50 -4.69
C LYS A 115 -7.69 19.72 -3.79
N PHE A 116 -6.80 20.59 -4.19
CA PHE A 116 -5.68 20.99 -3.34
C PHE A 116 -6.23 21.63 -2.06
N GLU A 117 -5.69 21.24 -0.93
CA GLU A 117 -6.01 21.86 0.35
C GLU A 117 -4.81 22.72 0.76
N GLU A 118 -5.02 24.04 0.80
CA GLU A 118 -4.04 24.96 1.32
C GLU A 118 -4.02 24.84 2.85
N ASP A 119 -2.82 24.75 3.44
CA ASP A 119 -2.68 24.79 4.89
C ASP A 119 -3.20 26.15 5.41
N PRO A 120 -4.29 26.17 6.19
CA PRO A 120 -4.84 27.42 6.71
C PRO A 120 -3.88 28.12 7.71
N ALA A 121 -2.87 27.42 8.22
CA ALA A 121 -1.82 27.96 9.08
C ALA A 121 -0.67 28.56 8.28
N ALA A 122 -0.53 28.22 6.99
CA ALA A 122 0.52 28.71 6.11
C ALA A 122 0.22 30.10 5.56
N GLY A 123 0.07 31.07 6.43
CA GLY A 123 0.18 32.51 6.03
C GLY A 123 1.59 32.88 5.56
N ALA A 124 2.46 31.91 5.32
CA ALA A 124 3.80 32.03 4.76
C ALA A 124 3.84 31.35 3.37
N PRO A 125 4.60 31.92 2.40
CA PRO A 125 4.83 31.24 1.13
C PRO A 125 5.45 29.84 1.40
N PRO A 126 5.25 28.86 0.52
CA PRO A 126 5.74 27.48 0.68
C PRO A 126 7.28 27.45 0.55
N ALA A 127 7.98 28.01 1.52
CA ALA A 127 9.43 28.09 1.51
C ALA A 127 10.11 26.79 1.94
N THR A 128 9.36 25.86 2.51
CA THR A 128 9.81 24.50 2.80
C THR A 128 8.64 23.56 2.55
N VAL A 129 8.42 23.20 1.29
CA VAL A 129 7.42 22.19 0.97
C VAL A 129 7.91 20.87 1.53
N GLU A 130 7.40 20.46 2.68
CA GLU A 130 7.62 19.12 3.21
C GLU A 130 6.73 18.10 2.49
N GLY A 131 5.65 18.56 1.87
CA GLY A 131 4.69 17.78 1.12
C GLY A 131 3.57 18.61 0.54
N ALA A 132 2.55 17.95 0.02
CA ALA A 132 1.32 18.57 -0.46
C ALA A 132 0.15 17.60 -0.33
N CYS A 133 -1.04 18.12 -0.08
CA CYS A 133 -2.21 17.33 0.21
C CYS A 133 -3.42 17.81 -0.62
N TRP A 134 -4.23 16.84 -1.00
CA TRP A 134 -5.47 17.06 -1.75
C TRP A 134 -6.58 16.25 -1.13
N THR A 135 -7.80 16.74 -1.28
CA THR A 135 -9.00 16.09 -0.77
C THR A 135 -9.95 15.70 -1.89
N ARG A 136 -10.70 14.65 -1.71
CA ARG A 136 -11.79 14.23 -2.59
C ARG A 136 -12.87 13.49 -1.81
N THR A 137 -14.13 13.72 -2.15
CA THR A 137 -15.22 12.88 -1.65
C THR A 137 -15.56 11.81 -2.68
N GLU A 138 -15.54 10.55 -2.27
CA GLU A 138 -15.86 9.40 -3.11
C GLU A 138 -16.81 8.47 -2.36
N GLN A 139 -17.98 8.21 -2.95
CA GLN A 139 -19.02 7.36 -2.34
C GLN A 139 -19.43 7.80 -0.92
N GLY A 140 -19.44 9.11 -0.68
CA GLY A 140 -19.79 9.69 0.63
C GLY A 140 -18.66 9.67 1.66
N ARG A 141 -17.48 9.15 1.32
CA ARG A 141 -16.28 9.15 2.17
C ARG A 141 -15.35 10.28 1.79
N HIS A 142 -14.79 10.92 2.78
CA HIS A 142 -13.73 11.91 2.58
C HIS A 142 -12.38 11.23 2.47
N LEU A 143 -11.65 11.49 1.40
CA LEU A 143 -10.34 10.92 1.12
C LEU A 143 -9.30 12.03 1.13
N LEU A 144 -8.13 11.73 1.68
CA LEU A 144 -6.91 12.52 1.54
C LEU A 144 -5.95 11.82 0.59
N LEU A 145 -5.32 12.59 -0.28
CA LEU A 145 -4.12 12.22 -1.03
C LEU A 145 -2.98 13.07 -0.49
N ASP A 146 -1.98 12.44 0.05
CA ASP A 146 -0.79 13.10 0.59
C ASP A 146 0.46 12.73 -0.19
N VAL A 147 1.32 13.70 -0.44
CA VAL A 147 2.67 13.51 -1.01
C VAL A 147 3.67 14.09 -0.03
N ASP A 148 4.35 13.21 0.69
CA ASP A 148 5.40 13.58 1.65
C ASP A 148 6.77 13.49 0.98
N LEU A 149 7.52 14.61 0.97
CA LEU A 149 8.86 14.73 0.38
C LEU A 149 9.97 14.36 1.38
N ARG A 150 9.63 14.03 2.62
CA ARG A 150 10.55 13.59 3.67
C ARG A 150 9.97 12.40 4.43
N PRO A 151 9.62 11.31 3.72
CA PRO A 151 8.93 10.19 4.34
C PRO A 151 9.74 9.62 5.50
N LYS A 152 9.12 9.54 6.68
CA LYS A 152 9.71 9.04 7.92
C LYS A 152 9.22 7.62 8.21
N GLY A 153 9.90 6.93 9.11
CA GLY A 153 9.44 5.62 9.60
C GLY A 153 9.82 4.44 8.71
N PHE A 154 10.50 4.66 7.58
CA PHE A 154 11.00 3.57 6.74
C PHE A 154 12.29 2.98 7.33
N SER A 155 12.29 1.66 7.54
CA SER A 155 13.47 0.93 8.02
C SER A 155 13.65 -0.34 7.16
N PRO A 156 14.78 -0.47 6.44
CA PRO A 156 15.90 0.48 6.35
C PRO A 156 15.53 1.78 5.62
N GLU A 157 16.35 2.83 5.79
CA GLU A 157 16.18 4.09 5.07
C GLU A 157 16.19 3.87 3.55
N PRO A 158 15.34 4.58 2.77
CA PRO A 158 15.27 4.41 1.32
C PRO A 158 16.58 4.76 0.59
N GLU A 159 17.06 3.84 -0.24
CA GLU A 159 18.25 4.06 -1.08
C GLU A 159 17.84 4.74 -2.39
N VAL A 160 18.07 6.05 -2.51
CA VAL A 160 17.61 6.89 -3.63
C VAL A 160 18.73 7.38 -4.57
N GLY A 161 19.98 7.07 -4.26
CA GLY A 161 21.13 7.57 -5.04
C GLY A 161 21.29 9.08 -4.92
N THR A 162 21.26 9.81 -6.03
CA THR A 162 21.42 11.27 -6.07
C THR A 162 20.08 12.04 -5.98
N GLY A 163 18.97 11.36 -5.88
CA GLY A 163 17.64 11.95 -5.87
C GLY A 163 17.06 12.16 -4.47
N LEU A 164 15.76 12.17 -4.42
CA LEU A 164 14.98 12.22 -3.18
C LEU A 164 14.10 10.98 -3.04
N ALA A 165 13.79 10.59 -1.81
CA ALA A 165 12.66 9.72 -1.50
C ALA A 165 11.41 10.59 -1.36
N TYR A 166 10.26 10.08 -1.77
CA TYR A 166 8.97 10.63 -1.42
C TYR A 166 7.95 9.50 -1.29
N SER A 167 6.95 9.70 -0.47
CA SER A 167 5.81 8.80 -0.37
C SER A 167 4.55 9.44 -0.92
N VAL A 168 3.67 8.60 -1.45
CA VAL A 168 2.31 8.95 -1.83
C VAL A 168 1.38 8.11 -1.00
N SER A 169 0.47 8.74 -0.29
CA SER A 169 -0.52 8.09 0.55
C SER A 169 -1.93 8.47 0.12
N VAL A 170 -2.85 7.52 0.16
CA VAL A 170 -4.29 7.80 0.09
C VAL A 170 -4.94 7.21 1.31
N GLY A 171 -5.64 8.04 2.08
CA GLY A 171 -6.25 7.62 3.31
C GLY A 171 -7.65 8.17 3.53
N THR A 172 -8.30 7.65 4.56
CA THR A 172 -9.63 8.07 5.04
C THR A 172 -9.81 7.64 6.48
N GLU A 173 -10.57 8.39 7.25
CA GLU A 173 -11.08 7.86 8.51
C GLU A 173 -11.99 6.65 8.28
N ARG A 174 -11.99 5.71 9.23
CA ARG A 174 -12.81 4.50 9.15
C ARG A 174 -14.28 4.80 8.98
N ASP A 175 -14.80 5.82 9.62
CA ASP A 175 -16.19 6.26 9.51
C ASP A 175 -16.47 7.10 8.26
N GLY A 176 -15.42 7.47 7.51
CA GLY A 176 -15.49 8.33 6.33
C GLY A 176 -15.62 9.81 6.66
N GLY A 177 -15.33 10.18 7.90
CA GLY A 177 -15.33 11.53 8.41
C GLY A 177 -14.46 12.49 7.62
N LYS A 178 -14.61 13.78 7.90
CA LYS A 178 -13.84 14.84 7.26
C LYS A 178 -12.55 15.06 8.05
N GLU A 179 -11.44 14.68 7.46
CA GLU A 179 -10.11 15.02 7.91
C GLU A 179 -9.52 16.18 7.11
N THR A 180 -8.58 16.87 7.73
CA THR A 180 -7.78 17.94 7.09
C THR A 180 -6.35 17.48 6.89
N CYS A 181 -5.68 18.07 5.92
CA CYS A 181 -4.26 17.82 5.68
C CYS A 181 -3.40 18.23 6.89
N TRP A 182 -2.50 17.35 7.29
CA TRP A 182 -1.55 17.59 8.37
C TRP A 182 -0.15 17.78 7.76
N HIS A 183 0.41 18.96 7.87
CA HIS A 183 1.78 19.26 7.48
C HIS A 183 2.50 20.12 8.52
#